data_2d86d01adf1ec39ddf1004a7b035b47d
#
_entry.id   2d86d01adf1ec39ddf1004a7b035b47d
#
_cell.length_a   1.000
_cell.length_b   1.000
_cell.length_c   1.000
_cell.angle_alpha   90.00
_cell.angle_beta   90.00
_cell.angle_gamma   90.00
#
_symmetry.space_group_name_H-M   'P 1'
#
loop_
_entity.id
_entity.type
_entity.pdbx_description
1 polymer ?
#
loop_
_entity_poly.entity_id
_entity_poly.type
_entity_poly.pdbx_seq_one_letter_code
_entity_poly.pdbx_strand_id
1 'polypeptide(L)'
;VYLHIFRGLYYGSYKSPREITWIIGMLIYLLMMATGFLGYVLPWGQMSFWGATVITGLFGAIPFIGEPIQTWLLGGPAVDNATLNRFFSLHYLLPFVIAGLVIVHIWAFHTTGNNNPAGVDVRKGSKAEAEKDTLPFWPYFVMKDLFALAVILTVFFAIVGFMPNYLGHPDNYIEANPLATP
;
A
#
# COMPACT_ATOMS: atom_id res chain seq x y z
N VAL A 1 3.27 2.37 -6.15
CA VAL A 1 3.50 1.07 -5.51
C VAL A 1 3.79 0.00 -6.57
N TYR A 2 2.89 -0.29 -7.52
CA TYR A 2 3.05 -1.38 -8.49
C TYR A 2 4.34 -1.29 -9.31
N LEU A 3 4.67 -0.15 -9.90
CA LEU A 3 5.91 0.04 -10.65
C LEU A 3 7.15 -0.21 -9.78
N HIS A 4 7.10 0.18 -8.51
CA HIS A 4 8.15 -0.05 -7.55
C HIS A 4 8.35 -1.54 -7.25
N ILE A 5 7.26 -2.29 -7.05
CA ILE A 5 7.28 -3.74 -6.85
C ILE A 5 7.79 -4.45 -8.10
N PHE A 6 7.27 -4.11 -9.28
CA PHE A 6 7.71 -4.69 -10.55
C PHE A 6 9.19 -4.44 -10.83
N ARG A 7 9.69 -3.24 -10.49
CA ARG A 7 11.12 -2.95 -10.56
C ARG A 7 11.93 -3.90 -9.67
N GLY A 8 11.49 -4.12 -8.44
CA GLY A 8 12.13 -5.05 -7.52
C GLY A 8 12.17 -6.48 -8.05
N LEU A 9 11.08 -6.94 -8.65
CA LEU A 9 10.99 -8.27 -9.28
C LEU A 9 11.85 -8.37 -10.52
N TYR A 10 11.75 -7.42 -11.42
CA TYR A 10 12.45 -7.42 -12.72
C TYR A 10 13.98 -7.46 -12.56
N TYR A 11 14.51 -6.65 -11.65
CA TYR A 11 15.95 -6.56 -11.40
C TYR A 11 16.46 -7.51 -10.30
N GLY A 12 15.59 -8.35 -9.73
CA GLY A 12 15.98 -9.27 -8.67
C GLY A 12 16.39 -8.56 -7.37
N SER A 13 15.91 -7.34 -7.15
CA SER A 13 16.28 -6.52 -5.97
C SER A 13 15.77 -7.10 -4.65
N TYR A 14 14.90 -8.10 -4.69
CA TYR A 14 14.40 -8.83 -3.52
C TYR A 14 15.35 -9.92 -3.01
N LYS A 15 16.37 -10.26 -3.80
CA LYS A 15 17.34 -11.31 -3.46
C LYS A 15 18.35 -10.82 -2.43
N SER A 16 19.12 -11.76 -1.88
CA SER A 16 20.20 -11.47 -0.92
C SER A 16 21.10 -10.33 -1.40
N PRO A 17 21.43 -9.38 -0.52
CA PRO A 17 21.15 -9.29 0.93
C PRO A 17 19.92 -8.44 1.28
N ARG A 18 18.93 -8.28 0.38
CA ARG A 18 17.81 -7.31 0.46
C ARG A 18 16.47 -7.93 0.84
N GLU A 19 16.45 -9.17 1.34
CA GLU A 19 15.23 -9.90 1.68
C GLU A 19 14.38 -9.15 2.71
N ILE A 20 15.03 -8.59 3.75
CA ILE A 20 14.32 -7.84 4.80
C ILE A 20 13.64 -6.60 4.22
N THR A 21 14.34 -5.86 3.36
CA THR A 21 13.77 -4.71 2.66
C THR A 21 12.52 -5.11 1.86
N TRP A 22 12.60 -6.24 1.15
CA TRP A 22 11.46 -6.78 0.40
C TRP A 22 10.30 -7.17 1.29
N ILE A 23 10.54 -7.90 2.39
CA ILE A 23 9.51 -8.35 3.32
C ILE A 23 8.77 -7.16 3.95
N ILE A 24 9.51 -6.14 4.39
CA ILE A 24 8.90 -4.92 4.93
C ILE A 24 8.06 -4.22 3.86
N GLY A 25 8.57 -4.14 2.62
CA GLY A 25 7.84 -3.58 1.50
C GLY A 25 6.53 -4.32 1.20
N MET A 26 6.54 -5.65 1.24
CA MET A 26 5.33 -6.47 1.09
C MET A 26 4.33 -6.27 2.22
N LEU A 27 4.80 -6.12 3.46
CA LEU A 27 3.95 -5.79 4.60
C LEU A 27 3.28 -4.42 4.41
N ILE A 28 4.04 -3.41 4.00
CA ILE A 28 3.49 -2.09 3.66
C ILE A 28 2.41 -2.21 2.58
N TYR A 29 2.65 -3.00 1.53
CA TYR A 29 1.69 -3.21 0.45
C TYR A 29 0.38 -3.83 0.94
N LEU A 30 0.45 -4.87 1.78
CA LEU A 30 -0.73 -5.50 2.37
C LEU A 30 -1.52 -4.54 3.27
N LEU A 31 -0.82 -3.76 4.09
CA LEU A 31 -1.46 -2.75 4.95
C LEU A 31 -2.08 -1.60 4.13
N MET A 32 -1.48 -1.22 3.00
CA MET A 32 -2.07 -0.25 2.09
C MET A 32 -3.36 -0.77 1.46
N MET A 33 -3.39 -2.03 1.03
CA MET A 33 -4.63 -2.65 0.52
C MET A 33 -5.72 -2.69 1.59
N ALA A 34 -5.36 -3.10 2.81
CA ALA A 34 -6.28 -3.09 3.95
C ALA A 34 -6.80 -1.66 4.23
N THR A 35 -5.90 -0.67 4.29
CA THR A 35 -6.27 0.73 4.51
C THR A 35 -7.24 1.24 3.44
N GLY A 36 -6.95 0.95 2.16
CA GLY A 36 -7.82 1.34 1.05
C GLY A 36 -9.21 0.70 1.14
N PHE A 37 -9.26 -0.59 1.42
CA PHE A 37 -10.52 -1.31 1.61
C PHE A 37 -11.35 -0.75 2.77
N LEU A 38 -10.73 -0.61 3.95
CA LEU A 38 -11.39 -0.06 5.13
C LEU A 38 -11.95 1.34 4.85
N GLY A 39 -11.18 2.19 4.14
CA GLY A 39 -11.59 3.53 3.77
C GLY A 39 -12.76 3.58 2.79
N TYR A 40 -12.81 2.64 1.84
CA TYR A 40 -13.91 2.57 0.88
C TYR A 40 -15.25 2.20 1.53
N VAL A 41 -15.25 1.52 2.66
CA VAL A 41 -16.45 1.18 3.42
C VAL A 41 -17.04 2.41 4.13
N LEU A 42 -16.24 3.42 4.49
CA LEU A 42 -16.65 4.54 5.33
C LEU A 42 -17.75 5.46 4.75
N PRO A 43 -17.82 5.72 3.43
CA PRO A 43 -18.93 6.50 2.86
C PRO A 43 -20.31 5.88 3.09
N TRP A 44 -20.39 4.58 3.36
CA TRP A 44 -21.61 3.84 3.69
C TRP A 44 -22.68 3.90 2.58
N GLY A 45 -22.25 3.98 1.33
CA GLY A 45 -23.10 3.81 0.16
C GLY A 45 -23.31 2.34 -0.19
N GLN A 46 -24.12 2.09 -1.22
CA GLN A 46 -24.42 0.73 -1.71
C GLN A 46 -23.15 -0.06 -2.04
N MET A 47 -22.21 0.53 -2.76
CA MET A 47 -20.96 -0.14 -3.10
C MET A 47 -20.07 -0.39 -1.87
N SER A 48 -20.06 0.54 -0.91
CA SER A 48 -19.34 0.40 0.36
C SER A 48 -19.86 -0.78 1.17
N PHE A 49 -21.16 -0.85 1.38
CA PHE A 49 -21.83 -1.89 2.18
C PHE A 49 -21.66 -3.28 1.53
N TRP A 50 -21.98 -3.39 0.25
CA TRP A 50 -21.92 -4.68 -0.46
C TRP A 50 -20.49 -5.12 -0.71
N GLY A 51 -19.56 -4.18 -0.94
CA GLY A 51 -18.14 -4.45 -0.98
C GLY A 51 -17.62 -5.01 0.36
N ALA A 52 -18.02 -4.41 1.49
CA ALA A 52 -17.69 -4.93 2.80
C ALA A 52 -18.25 -6.35 3.01
N THR A 53 -19.51 -6.58 2.65
CA THR A 53 -20.18 -7.88 2.77
C THR A 53 -19.46 -8.97 1.99
N VAL A 54 -19.10 -8.70 0.73
CA VAL A 54 -18.41 -9.67 -0.12
C VAL A 54 -17.00 -9.96 0.37
N ILE A 55 -16.20 -8.92 0.65
CA ILE A 55 -14.80 -9.10 1.05
C ILE A 55 -14.70 -9.76 2.44
N THR A 56 -15.54 -9.38 3.39
CA THR A 56 -15.54 -10.04 4.72
C THR A 56 -16.09 -11.46 4.63
N GLY A 57 -17.01 -11.74 3.71
CA GLY A 57 -17.53 -13.08 3.42
C GLY A 57 -16.44 -14.07 2.99
N LEU A 58 -15.36 -13.61 2.33
CA LEU A 58 -14.23 -14.47 1.96
C LEU A 58 -13.53 -15.06 3.19
N PHE A 59 -13.49 -14.35 4.31
CA PHE A 59 -12.96 -14.90 5.56
C PHE A 59 -13.83 -16.02 6.09
N GLY A 60 -15.16 -15.94 5.93
CA GLY A 60 -16.10 -16.99 6.30
C GLY A 60 -15.90 -18.28 5.54
N ALA A 61 -15.31 -18.25 4.34
CA ALA A 61 -15.02 -19.44 3.54
C ALA A 61 -13.83 -20.27 4.06
N ILE A 62 -13.07 -19.78 5.03
CA ILE A 62 -11.94 -20.53 5.61
C ILE A 62 -12.49 -21.72 6.42
N PRO A 63 -12.09 -22.96 6.12
CA PRO A 63 -12.58 -24.13 6.83
C PRO A 63 -12.35 -24.03 8.35
N PHE A 64 -13.34 -24.44 9.14
CA PHE A 64 -13.35 -24.55 10.61
C PHE A 64 -13.30 -23.25 11.40
N ILE A 65 -12.56 -22.24 10.93
CA ILE A 65 -12.32 -20.99 11.68
C ILE A 65 -12.89 -19.75 10.99
N GLY A 66 -13.44 -19.88 9.78
CA GLY A 66 -13.88 -18.76 8.97
C GLY A 66 -15.00 -17.94 9.60
N GLU A 67 -16.05 -18.59 10.05
CA GLU A 67 -17.20 -17.91 10.68
C GLU A 67 -16.81 -17.14 11.96
N PRO A 68 -16.06 -17.71 12.92
CA PRO A 68 -15.51 -16.95 14.03
C PRO A 68 -14.67 -15.75 13.63
N ILE A 69 -13.81 -15.88 12.63
CA ILE A 69 -12.98 -14.77 12.14
C ILE A 69 -13.86 -13.67 11.52
N GLN A 70 -14.81 -14.04 10.68
CA GLN A 70 -15.73 -13.10 10.04
C GLN A 70 -16.55 -12.35 11.09
N THR A 71 -17.17 -13.06 12.04
CA THR A 71 -17.95 -12.47 13.12
C THR A 71 -17.11 -11.52 13.98
N TRP A 72 -15.88 -11.94 14.31
CA TRP A 72 -14.93 -11.09 15.03
C TRP A 72 -14.57 -9.82 14.24
N LEU A 73 -14.32 -9.94 12.95
CA LEU A 73 -13.97 -8.82 12.05
C LEU A 73 -15.14 -7.83 11.94
N LEU A 74 -16.36 -8.34 11.73
CA LEU A 74 -17.57 -7.53 11.60
C LEU A 74 -18.02 -6.89 12.92
N GLY A 75 -17.77 -7.57 14.04
CA GLY A 75 -18.32 -7.19 15.34
C GLY A 75 -19.75 -7.63 15.59
N GLY A 76 -20.23 -8.55 14.75
CA GLY A 76 -21.57 -9.09 14.78
C GLY A 76 -21.81 -10.08 13.65
N PRO A 77 -23.04 -10.58 13.47
CA PRO A 77 -23.35 -11.57 12.45
C PRO A 77 -23.39 -11.02 11.02
N ALA A 78 -23.44 -9.70 10.87
CA ALA A 78 -23.55 -9.03 9.57
C ALA A 78 -22.80 -7.70 9.59
N VAL A 79 -22.62 -7.12 8.41
CA VAL A 79 -22.09 -5.76 8.24
C VAL A 79 -23.07 -4.76 8.84
N ASP A 80 -22.64 -4.00 9.83
CA ASP A 80 -23.48 -3.04 10.56
C ASP A 80 -22.61 -1.95 11.20
N ASN A 81 -23.20 -1.10 12.03
CA ASN A 81 -22.56 -0.01 12.75
C ASN A 81 -21.29 -0.45 13.52
N ALA A 82 -21.27 -1.64 14.11
CA ALA A 82 -20.09 -2.21 14.75
C ALA A 82 -18.93 -2.36 13.78
N THR A 83 -19.21 -2.83 12.55
CA THR A 83 -18.24 -2.95 11.47
C THR A 83 -17.69 -1.58 11.07
N LEU A 84 -18.58 -0.61 10.85
CA LEU A 84 -18.22 0.74 10.44
C LEU A 84 -17.27 1.41 11.44
N ASN A 85 -17.57 1.32 12.73
CA ASN A 85 -16.72 1.90 13.78
C ASN A 85 -15.34 1.26 13.86
N ARG A 86 -15.26 -0.07 13.73
CA ARG A 86 -13.98 -0.80 13.71
C ARG A 86 -13.15 -0.42 12.49
N PHE A 87 -13.79 -0.35 11.32
CA PHE A 87 -13.11 -0.01 10.07
C PHE A 87 -12.64 1.44 10.08
N PHE A 88 -13.42 2.37 10.65
CA PHE A 88 -12.98 3.73 10.85
C PHE A 88 -11.72 3.81 11.73
N SER A 89 -11.73 3.13 12.88
CA SER A 89 -10.61 3.14 13.82
C SER A 89 -9.33 2.58 13.18
N LEU A 90 -9.45 1.45 12.45
CA LEU A 90 -8.32 0.85 11.74
C LEU A 90 -7.86 1.71 10.56
N HIS A 91 -8.78 2.28 9.78
CA HIS A 91 -8.44 3.17 8.67
C HIS A 91 -7.68 4.42 9.14
N TYR A 92 -8.02 4.94 10.31
CA TYR A 92 -7.30 6.04 10.94
C TYR A 92 -5.91 5.63 11.43
N LEU A 93 -5.78 4.45 12.05
CA LEU A 93 -4.53 3.98 12.66
C LEU A 93 -3.50 3.50 11.61
N LEU A 94 -3.94 2.72 10.62
CA LEU A 94 -3.04 2.04 9.69
C LEU A 94 -2.10 2.97 8.91
N PRO A 95 -2.49 4.16 8.45
CA PRO A 95 -1.58 5.09 7.80
C PRO A 95 -0.36 5.47 8.65
N PHE A 96 -0.52 5.62 9.95
CA PHE A 96 0.60 5.90 10.87
C PHE A 96 1.52 4.69 11.03
N VAL A 97 0.95 3.49 11.09
CA VAL A 97 1.72 2.24 11.09
C VAL A 97 2.52 2.11 9.80
N ILE A 98 1.88 2.38 8.65
CA ILE A 98 2.53 2.38 7.33
C ILE A 98 3.67 3.41 7.30
N ALA A 99 3.45 4.63 7.80
CA ALA A 99 4.48 5.65 7.86
C ALA A 99 5.70 5.19 8.68
N GLY A 100 5.47 4.56 9.84
CA GLY A 100 6.53 3.94 10.64
C GLY A 100 7.27 2.84 9.88
N LEU A 101 6.54 1.95 9.20
CA LEU A 101 7.14 0.89 8.39
C LEU A 101 7.92 1.44 7.18
N VAL A 102 7.49 2.54 6.58
CA VAL A 102 8.26 3.20 5.51
C VAL A 102 9.60 3.68 6.03
N ILE A 103 9.67 4.26 7.22
CA ILE A 103 10.94 4.65 7.85
C ILE A 103 11.86 3.43 8.01
N VAL A 104 11.33 2.31 8.53
CA VAL A 104 12.10 1.07 8.69
C VAL A 104 12.50 0.47 7.33
N HIS A 105 11.65 0.57 6.31
CA HIS A 105 11.94 0.12 4.95
C HIS A 105 13.12 0.88 4.34
N ILE A 106 13.14 2.20 4.48
CA ILE A 106 14.24 3.05 4.02
C ILE A 106 15.52 2.78 4.82
N TRP A 107 15.41 2.59 6.13
CA TRP A 107 16.55 2.22 6.96
C TRP A 107 17.15 0.87 6.53
N ALA A 108 16.32 -0.17 6.32
CA ALA A 108 16.78 -1.47 5.85
C ALA A 108 17.47 -1.37 4.48
N PHE A 109 16.93 -0.55 3.57
CA PHE A 109 17.56 -0.25 2.29
C PHE A 109 18.95 0.39 2.45
N HIS A 110 19.11 1.33 3.38
CA HIS A 110 20.40 1.98 3.61
C HIS A 110 21.46 1.05 4.24
N THR A 111 21.06 0.00 4.94
CA THR A 111 22.00 -0.98 5.50
C THR A 111 22.64 -1.89 4.44
N THR A 112 21.90 -2.21 3.40
CA THR A 112 22.33 -3.13 2.33
C THR A 112 22.77 -2.41 1.05
N GLY A 113 22.34 -1.17 0.85
CA GLY A 113 22.60 -0.36 -0.33
C GLY A 113 21.78 -0.73 -1.56
N ASN A 114 21.99 0.01 -2.63
CA ASN A 114 21.30 -0.13 -3.90
C ASN A 114 21.63 -1.44 -4.63
N ASN A 115 20.64 -1.93 -5.39
CA ASN A 115 20.89 -2.90 -6.45
C ASN A 115 21.23 -2.18 -7.77
N ASN A 116 22.34 -2.55 -8.39
CA ASN A 116 22.67 -2.06 -9.72
C ASN A 116 21.86 -2.80 -10.79
N PRO A 117 21.01 -2.11 -11.58
CA PRO A 117 20.20 -2.74 -12.62
C PRO A 117 21.02 -3.46 -13.70
N ALA A 118 22.24 -2.99 -13.96
CA ALA A 118 23.14 -3.61 -14.93
C ALA A 118 23.94 -4.82 -14.37
N GLY A 119 23.75 -5.15 -13.08
CA GLY A 119 24.42 -6.27 -12.41
C GLY A 119 25.92 -6.04 -12.14
N VAL A 120 26.40 -4.81 -12.28
CA VAL A 120 27.80 -4.46 -12.01
C VAL A 120 27.96 -4.18 -10.52
N ASP A 121 28.79 -4.97 -9.86
CA ASP A 121 29.13 -4.73 -8.45
C ASP A 121 30.18 -3.62 -8.31
N VAL A 122 30.05 -2.85 -7.23
CA VAL A 122 31.03 -1.85 -6.84
C VAL A 122 32.34 -2.55 -6.49
N ARG A 123 33.45 -2.07 -7.00
CA ARG A 123 34.79 -2.65 -6.74
C ARG A 123 35.10 -2.63 -5.24
N LYS A 124 35.55 -3.79 -4.78
CA LYS A 124 36.05 -3.94 -3.40
C LYS A 124 37.50 -3.49 -3.38
N GLY A 125 37.78 -2.35 -2.80
CA GLY A 125 39.12 -1.79 -2.74
C GLY A 125 39.17 -0.48 -1.97
N SER A 126 40.02 0.43 -2.41
CA SER A 126 40.07 1.76 -1.83
C SER A 126 38.81 2.57 -2.17
N LYS A 127 38.53 3.62 -1.37
CA LYS A 127 37.42 4.55 -1.65
C LYS A 127 37.51 5.12 -3.07
N ALA A 128 38.70 5.43 -3.55
CA ALA A 128 38.93 5.96 -4.89
C ALA A 128 38.59 4.96 -6.00
N GLU A 129 38.69 3.65 -5.76
CA GLU A 129 38.29 2.62 -6.71
C GLU A 129 36.77 2.42 -6.70
N ALA A 130 36.15 2.43 -5.54
CA ALA A 130 34.70 2.36 -5.41
C ALA A 130 33.99 3.59 -6.04
N GLU A 131 34.58 4.77 -5.92
CA GLU A 131 34.05 6.01 -6.51
C GLU A 131 33.94 5.96 -8.06
N LYS A 132 34.77 5.13 -8.73
CA LYS A 132 34.69 4.96 -10.19
C LYS A 132 33.43 4.21 -10.64
N ASP A 133 32.84 3.41 -9.76
CA ASP A 133 31.66 2.59 -10.04
C ASP A 133 30.37 3.18 -9.41
N THR A 134 30.46 4.37 -8.82
CA THR A 134 29.34 5.02 -8.14
C THR A 134 29.09 6.42 -8.69
N LEU A 135 27.85 6.88 -8.53
CA LEU A 135 27.46 8.27 -8.79
C LEU A 135 27.06 8.93 -7.48
N PRO A 136 27.38 10.22 -7.28
CA PRO A 136 26.89 10.96 -6.13
C PRO A 136 25.37 10.96 -6.07
N PHE A 137 24.81 10.79 -4.86
CA PHE A 137 23.37 10.87 -4.67
C PHE A 137 22.85 12.27 -5.02
N TRP A 138 23.53 13.30 -4.53
CA TRP A 138 23.29 14.70 -4.91
C TRP A 138 24.23 15.13 -6.03
N PRO A 139 23.74 15.83 -7.07
CA PRO A 139 22.32 16.19 -7.34
C PRO A 139 21.55 15.11 -8.14
N TYR A 140 22.22 14.09 -8.66
CA TYR A 140 21.67 13.20 -9.71
C TYR A 140 20.37 12.51 -9.31
N PHE A 141 20.39 11.76 -8.23
CA PHE A 141 19.22 10.98 -7.80
C PHE A 141 18.16 11.86 -7.14
N VAL A 142 18.58 12.84 -6.35
CA VAL A 142 17.67 13.78 -5.69
C VAL A 142 16.83 14.54 -6.71
N MET A 143 17.45 15.05 -7.78
CA MET A 143 16.72 15.79 -8.81
C MET A 143 15.72 14.93 -9.57
N LYS A 144 16.06 13.65 -9.85
CA LYS A 144 15.15 12.70 -10.48
C LYS A 144 13.98 12.35 -9.56
N ASP A 145 14.24 12.14 -8.28
CA ASP A 145 13.20 11.83 -7.29
C ASP A 145 12.25 13.01 -7.10
N LEU A 146 12.78 14.24 -6.99
CA LEU A 146 11.96 15.45 -6.90
C LEU A 146 11.12 15.68 -8.15
N PHE A 147 11.67 15.41 -9.33
CA PHE A 147 10.91 15.51 -10.58
C PHE A 147 9.76 14.50 -10.62
N ALA A 148 10.04 13.22 -10.30
CA ALA A 148 9.02 12.18 -10.25
C ALA A 148 7.93 12.50 -9.21
N LEU A 149 8.33 12.98 -8.03
CA LEU A 149 7.41 13.42 -6.98
C LEU A 149 6.53 14.58 -7.47
N ALA A 150 7.11 15.60 -8.09
CA ALA A 150 6.37 16.73 -8.62
C ALA A 150 5.32 16.33 -9.66
N VAL A 151 5.68 15.43 -10.59
CA VAL A 151 4.75 14.89 -11.60
C VAL A 151 3.60 14.14 -10.93
N ILE A 152 3.89 13.23 -9.99
CA ILE A 152 2.85 12.45 -9.30
C ILE A 152 1.93 13.35 -8.48
N LEU A 153 2.47 14.31 -7.74
CA LEU A 153 1.69 15.27 -6.96
C LEU A 153 0.81 16.17 -7.85
N THR A 154 1.33 16.59 -9.00
CA THR A 154 0.54 17.38 -9.97
C THR A 154 -0.68 16.59 -10.45
N VAL A 155 -0.49 15.34 -10.87
CA VAL A 155 -1.59 14.47 -11.30
C VAL A 155 -2.56 14.21 -10.15
N PHE A 156 -2.05 13.91 -8.96
CA PHE A 156 -2.86 13.68 -7.77
C PHE A 156 -3.74 14.88 -7.43
N PHE A 157 -3.16 16.07 -7.32
CA PHE A 157 -3.91 17.28 -7.00
C PHE A 157 -4.84 17.72 -8.12
N ALA A 158 -4.50 17.45 -9.38
CA ALA A 158 -5.41 17.68 -10.49
C ALA A 158 -6.69 16.83 -10.39
N ILE A 159 -6.55 15.55 -10.07
CA ILE A 159 -7.71 14.65 -9.89
C ILE A 159 -8.51 15.07 -8.65
N VAL A 160 -7.86 15.22 -7.50
CA VAL A 160 -8.55 15.56 -6.24
C VAL A 160 -9.22 16.93 -6.29
N GLY A 161 -8.57 17.92 -6.91
CA GLY A 161 -9.10 19.28 -6.96
C GLY A 161 -10.13 19.54 -8.05
N PHE A 162 -9.96 18.94 -9.22
CA PHE A 162 -10.83 19.24 -10.38
C PHE A 162 -11.78 18.11 -10.75
N MET A 163 -11.48 16.87 -10.35
CA MET A 163 -12.28 15.70 -10.71
C MET A 163 -12.47 14.75 -9.51
N PRO A 164 -12.92 15.22 -8.32
CA PRO A 164 -12.93 14.44 -7.09
C PRO A 164 -13.78 13.16 -7.17
N ASN A 165 -14.81 13.16 -8.02
CA ASN A 165 -15.74 12.04 -8.18
C ASN A 165 -15.40 11.13 -9.36
N TYR A 166 -14.35 11.43 -10.12
CA TYR A 166 -14.02 10.72 -11.36
C TYR A 166 -13.73 9.22 -11.14
N LEU A 167 -13.14 8.87 -10.02
CA LEU A 167 -12.82 7.48 -9.65
C LEU A 167 -13.91 6.82 -8.78
N GLY A 168 -14.99 7.54 -8.46
CA GLY A 168 -16.12 7.03 -7.69
C GLY A 168 -17.12 6.26 -8.55
N HIS A 169 -17.87 5.32 -7.93
CA HIS A 169 -19.00 4.65 -8.55
C HIS A 169 -20.29 5.38 -8.20
N PRO A 170 -21.21 5.62 -9.18
CA PRO A 170 -22.48 6.34 -8.93
C PRO A 170 -23.32 5.74 -7.81
N ASP A 171 -23.42 4.41 -7.74
CA ASP A 171 -24.22 3.73 -6.72
C ASP A 171 -23.69 3.93 -5.27
N ASN A 172 -22.47 4.44 -5.12
CA ASN A 172 -21.95 4.75 -3.78
C ASN A 172 -22.46 6.09 -3.22
N TYR A 173 -23.22 6.85 -4.01
CA TYR A 173 -24.03 8.01 -3.56
C TYR A 173 -25.44 7.63 -3.14
N ILE A 174 -25.84 6.36 -3.36
CA ILE A 174 -27.09 5.80 -2.87
C ILE A 174 -26.82 5.24 -1.48
N GLU A 175 -27.68 5.56 -0.51
CA GLU A 175 -27.56 5.05 0.85
C GLU A 175 -27.59 3.52 0.88
N ALA A 176 -26.76 2.94 1.76
CA ALA A 176 -26.63 1.49 1.90
C ALA A 176 -27.98 0.84 2.26
N ASN A 177 -28.43 -0.10 1.41
CA ASN A 177 -29.63 -0.89 1.64
C ASN A 177 -29.27 -2.38 1.72
N PRO A 178 -29.35 -3.00 2.91
CA PRO A 178 -29.01 -4.41 3.08
C PRO A 178 -30.01 -5.37 2.41
N LEU A 179 -31.17 -4.87 1.97
CA LEU A 179 -32.23 -5.68 1.35
C LEU A 179 -32.17 -5.68 -0.19
N ALA A 180 -31.34 -4.82 -0.78
CA ALA A 180 -31.21 -4.70 -2.24
C ALA A 180 -29.75 -4.61 -2.65
N THR A 181 -29.26 -5.57 -3.41
CA THR A 181 -27.93 -5.53 -4.04
C THR A 181 -27.85 -4.45 -5.10
N PRO A 182 -26.69 -3.81 -5.32
CA PRO A 182 -26.47 -2.87 -6.40
C PRO A 182 -26.52 -3.56 -7.77
#